data_a91ef74d578c2ebdd0b49a4d459bd51d
#
_entry.id   a91ef74d578c2ebdd0b49a4d459bd51d
#
_cell.length_a   1.000
_cell.length_b   1.000
_cell.length_c   1.000
_cell.angle_alpha   90.00
_cell.angle_beta   90.00
_cell.angle_gamma   90.00
#
_symmetry.space_group_name_H-M   'P 1'
#
loop_
_entity.id
_entity.type
_entity.pdbx_description
1 polymer ?
#
loop_
_entity_poly.entity_id
_entity_poly.type
_entity_poly.pdbx_seq_one_letter_code
_entity_poly.pdbx_strand_id
1 'polypeptide(L)'
;MKRKLVYVCLLAMVAGGMMSFSYDIPEKQETGGREDRVISFPGAEGHGRYTTGGRGGKVYHVTSLEDDGSQGTLRWALKQNGPKTIVFDVAGTIHLKSELRTGKDHLTIAGQTSPGGICLADYGFSINSNNVIIRFLRFRPGEASGKEPDVLGGCDKKDIMVDHCSVSWSVDECLSVYGMENSTVQWCIGSEALRKATHVKGAHGYGGNWGGHKASYHHNLIAHCESRVPRLGPRPSTLALGECVDIRNNVFYNWAGNGCYGGEDQHVNIVNNYYKPGPATKQASKQVQYRIAKVGVYPQAYVYVDGEPKKNLAFQPYLQKWGTFYIDGNKIEGNNKVTADNWTDGVYAQLKNDEKVDFLWTEDAKESIRLKEPLDFGVITTYSADKAYEQVMNYAGCCNYRDEVDKRIISDTRKGTATFTGEGNKPGFINSPKDTGDSPWPELSIAGLSAPVDSDGDGIPDEWEIKNGLDPNNPVDGNTKTKDPNGQYTNLEVYLNSLVQHIVDAQNK
;
A
#
# COMPACT_ATOMS: atom_id res chain seq x y z
N MET A 1 -80.41 25.43 -8.17
CA MET A 1 -79.40 24.45 -7.68
C MET A 1 -78.17 25.22 -7.19
N LYS A 2 -78.03 25.35 -5.88
CA LYS A 2 -76.97 26.16 -5.24
C LYS A 2 -76.01 25.16 -4.60
N ARG A 3 -74.71 25.16 -5.00
CA ARG A 3 -73.65 24.46 -4.27
C ARG A 3 -72.93 25.43 -3.36
N LYS A 4 -72.97 25.14 -2.09
CA LYS A 4 -72.28 25.89 -1.01
C LYS A 4 -70.80 25.55 -1.07
N LEU A 5 -69.94 26.59 -1.08
CA LEU A 5 -68.51 26.48 -0.89
C LEU A 5 -68.23 26.54 0.62
N VAL A 6 -67.56 25.54 1.16
CA VAL A 6 -67.08 25.51 2.55
C VAL A 6 -65.60 25.85 2.52
N TYR A 7 -65.25 26.97 3.17
CA TYR A 7 -63.87 27.34 3.42
C TYR A 7 -63.37 26.56 4.66
N VAL A 8 -62.28 25.77 4.47
CA VAL A 8 -61.51 25.20 5.56
C VAL A 8 -60.22 26.00 5.67
N CYS A 9 -60.07 26.70 6.81
CA CYS A 9 -58.82 27.33 7.17
C CYS A 9 -57.80 26.25 7.59
N LEU A 10 -56.72 26.10 6.86
CA LEU A 10 -55.58 25.30 7.30
C LEU A 10 -54.60 26.22 7.99
N LEU A 11 -54.38 26.01 9.28
CA LEU A 11 -53.25 26.54 10.03
C LEU A 11 -51.99 25.82 9.54
N ALA A 12 -51.04 26.54 8.96
CA ALA A 12 -49.72 26.04 8.67
C ALA A 12 -48.87 26.10 9.96
N MET A 13 -48.61 24.95 10.57
CA MET A 13 -47.51 24.80 11.50
C MET A 13 -46.22 24.66 10.71
N VAL A 14 -45.31 25.61 10.84
CA VAL A 14 -43.94 25.49 10.38
C VAL A 14 -43.20 24.54 11.31
N ALA A 15 -43.14 23.28 10.96
CA ALA A 15 -42.22 22.35 11.57
C ALA A 15 -40.91 22.44 10.77
N GLY A 16 -39.84 22.93 11.42
CA GLY A 16 -38.50 22.89 10.88
C GLY A 16 -38.05 21.42 10.65
N GLY A 17 -38.15 20.97 9.42
CA GLY A 17 -37.62 19.66 9.03
C GLY A 17 -36.11 19.78 8.87
N MET A 18 -35.34 19.16 9.77
CA MET A 18 -33.97 18.77 9.50
C MET A 18 -33.99 17.85 8.28
N MET A 19 -33.47 18.29 7.16
CA MET A 19 -33.15 17.42 6.03
C MET A 19 -31.96 16.56 6.44
N SER A 20 -32.23 15.36 6.92
CA SER A 20 -31.25 14.30 6.92
C SER A 20 -31.02 13.89 5.46
N PHE A 21 -29.89 14.27 4.89
CA PHE A 21 -29.43 13.67 3.65
C PHE A 21 -29.01 12.25 3.96
N SER A 22 -29.92 11.29 3.81
CA SER A 22 -29.56 9.91 3.62
C SER A 22 -28.98 9.78 2.22
N TYR A 23 -27.66 9.59 2.14
CA TYR A 23 -27.04 9.11 0.92
C TYR A 23 -27.45 7.64 0.78
N ASP A 24 -28.43 7.38 -0.07
CA ASP A 24 -28.64 6.04 -0.60
C ASP A 24 -27.41 5.69 -1.44
N ILE A 25 -26.48 4.94 -0.82
CA ILE A 25 -25.49 4.18 -1.57
C ILE A 25 -26.31 3.14 -2.32
N PRO A 26 -26.29 3.10 -3.65
CA PRO A 26 -26.99 2.05 -4.36
C PRO A 26 -26.32 0.73 -4.01
N GLU A 27 -26.87 -0.01 -3.06
CA GLU A 27 -26.62 -1.43 -2.89
C GLU A 27 -27.10 -2.17 -4.15
N LYS A 28 -26.27 -2.21 -5.17
CA LYS A 28 -26.26 -3.37 -6.04
C LYS A 28 -25.48 -4.44 -5.26
N GLN A 29 -26.19 -5.18 -4.44
CA GLN A 29 -25.79 -6.54 -4.09
C GLN A 29 -25.67 -7.29 -5.43
N GLU A 30 -24.45 -7.37 -5.95
CA GLU A 30 -24.07 -8.42 -6.88
C GLU A 30 -24.01 -9.74 -6.09
N THR A 31 -25.14 -10.21 -5.64
CA THR A 31 -25.33 -11.57 -5.17
C THR A 31 -25.44 -12.46 -6.40
N GLY A 32 -24.33 -12.90 -6.92
CA GLY A 32 -24.25 -13.82 -8.03
C GLY A 32 -22.94 -13.65 -8.79
N GLY A 33 -21.92 -14.46 -8.47
CA GLY A 33 -20.72 -14.57 -9.29
C GLY A 33 -19.37 -14.23 -8.65
N ARG A 34 -19.30 -13.90 -7.34
CA ARG A 34 -18.02 -13.63 -6.67
C ARG A 34 -17.39 -14.86 -6.01
N GLU A 35 -18.16 -15.86 -5.61
CA GLU A 35 -17.65 -17.03 -4.89
C GLU A 35 -16.80 -17.98 -5.76
N ASP A 36 -16.97 -17.97 -7.08
CA ASP A 36 -16.21 -18.83 -8.00
C ASP A 36 -14.92 -18.19 -8.54
N ARG A 37 -14.57 -16.98 -8.13
CA ARG A 37 -13.36 -16.30 -8.62
C ARG A 37 -12.13 -16.75 -7.85
N VAL A 38 -11.12 -17.21 -8.59
CA VAL A 38 -9.82 -17.62 -8.03
C VAL A 38 -9.06 -16.40 -7.51
N ILE A 39 -8.66 -16.43 -6.26
CA ILE A 39 -7.79 -15.40 -5.68
C ILE A 39 -6.40 -15.40 -6.34
N SER A 40 -5.64 -14.32 -6.19
CA SER A 40 -4.31 -14.14 -6.80
C SER A 40 -3.36 -15.29 -6.44
N PHE A 41 -3.32 -15.64 -5.18
CA PHE A 41 -2.52 -16.72 -4.59
C PHE A 41 -3.06 -17.03 -3.18
N PRO A 42 -2.75 -18.17 -2.56
CA PRO A 42 -3.08 -18.44 -1.17
C PRO A 42 -2.52 -17.35 -0.23
N GLY A 43 -3.39 -16.77 0.60
CA GLY A 43 -3.04 -15.64 1.45
C GLY A 43 -3.23 -14.25 0.81
N ALA A 44 -3.71 -14.17 -0.44
CA ALA A 44 -4.14 -12.90 -1.02
C ALA A 44 -5.46 -12.45 -0.40
N GLU A 45 -5.48 -11.27 0.19
CA GLU A 45 -6.64 -10.72 0.90
C GLU A 45 -7.00 -9.31 0.42
N GLY A 46 -8.09 -8.75 0.92
CA GLY A 46 -8.56 -7.41 0.59
C GLY A 46 -9.18 -7.28 -0.79
N HIS A 47 -9.33 -6.06 -1.23
CA HIS A 47 -10.05 -5.77 -2.47
C HIS A 47 -9.31 -6.21 -3.74
N GLY A 48 -7.97 -6.21 -3.73
CA GLY A 48 -7.12 -6.64 -4.84
C GLY A 48 -6.95 -8.17 -4.95
N ARG A 49 -7.54 -8.94 -4.05
CA ARG A 49 -7.30 -10.41 -3.94
C ARG A 49 -7.64 -11.22 -5.20
N TYR A 50 -8.41 -10.68 -6.12
CA TYR A 50 -8.80 -11.34 -7.36
C TYR A 50 -7.95 -10.93 -8.56
N THR A 51 -6.89 -10.16 -8.35
CA THR A 51 -5.92 -9.81 -9.39
C THR A 51 -5.31 -11.09 -9.98
N THR A 52 -5.38 -11.27 -11.28
CA THR A 52 -4.88 -12.49 -11.94
C THR A 52 -3.44 -12.38 -12.39
N GLY A 53 -2.92 -11.15 -12.50
CA GLY A 53 -1.57 -10.93 -12.97
C GLY A 53 -1.29 -11.56 -14.33
N GLY A 54 -0.17 -12.27 -14.42
CA GLY A 54 0.28 -12.97 -15.62
C GLY A 54 -0.25 -14.39 -15.80
N ARG A 55 -1.26 -14.81 -15.03
CA ARG A 55 -1.80 -16.19 -15.05
C ARG A 55 -2.04 -16.72 -16.46
N GLY A 56 -1.48 -17.90 -16.77
CA GLY A 56 -1.60 -18.55 -18.07
C GLY A 56 -0.82 -17.87 -19.20
N GLY A 57 0.02 -16.87 -18.87
CA GLY A 57 0.87 -16.17 -19.83
C GLY A 57 2.23 -16.82 -20.04
N LYS A 58 3.11 -16.09 -20.73
CA LYS A 58 4.50 -16.50 -20.94
C LYS A 58 5.35 -16.24 -19.71
N VAL A 59 6.37 -17.07 -19.52
CA VAL A 59 7.39 -16.88 -18.49
C VAL A 59 8.61 -16.17 -19.10
N TYR A 60 9.19 -15.25 -18.34
CA TYR A 60 10.42 -14.55 -18.70
C TYR A 60 11.39 -14.60 -17.52
N HIS A 61 12.56 -15.18 -17.76
CA HIS A 61 13.63 -15.32 -16.80
C HIS A 61 14.51 -14.08 -16.76
N VAL A 62 14.73 -13.56 -15.56
CA VAL A 62 15.76 -12.53 -15.31
C VAL A 62 17.04 -13.25 -14.89
N THR A 63 17.98 -13.27 -15.82
CA THR A 63 19.27 -13.98 -15.70
C THR A 63 20.44 -13.02 -15.51
N SER A 64 20.18 -11.68 -15.52
CA SER A 64 21.20 -10.66 -15.39
C SER A 64 20.74 -9.54 -14.43
N LEU A 65 21.67 -9.02 -13.64
CA LEU A 65 21.47 -7.83 -12.79
C LEU A 65 21.70 -6.50 -13.54
N GLU A 66 22.06 -6.57 -14.83
CA GLU A 66 22.19 -5.37 -15.65
C GLU A 66 20.84 -4.72 -15.94
N ASP A 67 20.88 -3.42 -16.28
CA ASP A 67 19.70 -2.62 -16.67
C ASP A 67 19.89 -1.95 -18.04
N ASP A 68 20.42 -2.66 -19.02
CA ASP A 68 20.68 -2.18 -20.38
C ASP A 68 19.52 -2.47 -21.36
N GLY A 69 18.53 -3.27 -20.94
CA GLY A 69 17.39 -3.65 -21.75
C GLY A 69 17.67 -4.80 -22.72
N SER A 70 18.81 -5.48 -22.60
CA SER A 70 19.11 -6.72 -23.31
C SER A 70 18.26 -7.89 -22.78
N GLN A 71 18.12 -8.93 -23.57
CA GLN A 71 17.44 -10.16 -23.17
C GLN A 71 18.03 -10.71 -21.87
N GLY A 72 17.17 -11.15 -20.96
CA GLY A 72 17.55 -11.62 -19.62
C GLY A 72 17.60 -10.54 -18.56
N THR A 73 17.40 -9.23 -18.91
CA THR A 73 17.27 -8.17 -17.93
C THR A 73 15.79 -7.94 -17.53
N LEU A 74 15.57 -7.43 -16.33
CA LEU A 74 14.20 -7.09 -15.86
C LEU A 74 13.54 -6.06 -16.79
N ARG A 75 14.29 -5.05 -17.24
CA ARG A 75 13.80 -4.02 -18.16
C ARG A 75 13.32 -4.59 -19.50
N TRP A 76 14.02 -5.61 -20.01
CA TRP A 76 13.61 -6.31 -21.22
C TRP A 76 12.33 -7.12 -20.99
N ALA A 77 12.26 -7.88 -19.90
CA ALA A 77 11.12 -8.72 -19.57
C ALA A 77 9.83 -7.90 -19.41
N LEU A 78 9.91 -6.72 -18.76
CA LEU A 78 8.77 -5.81 -18.59
C LEU A 78 8.21 -5.26 -19.91
N LYS A 79 9.05 -5.14 -20.95
CA LYS A 79 8.63 -4.63 -22.27
C LYS A 79 7.89 -5.65 -23.14
N GLN A 80 7.93 -6.94 -22.78
CA GLN A 80 7.31 -7.99 -23.58
C GLN A 80 5.80 -7.84 -23.61
N ASN A 81 5.15 -8.29 -24.68
CA ASN A 81 3.71 -8.19 -24.87
C ASN A 81 2.96 -9.42 -24.33
N GLY A 82 1.68 -9.22 -24.02
CA GLY A 82 0.78 -10.26 -23.54
C GLY A 82 0.90 -10.55 -22.05
N PRO A 83 0.03 -11.41 -21.51
CA PRO A 83 0.12 -11.86 -20.13
C PRO A 83 1.45 -12.53 -19.86
N LYS A 84 2.08 -12.23 -18.71
CA LYS A 84 3.42 -12.76 -18.41
C LYS A 84 3.71 -12.85 -16.92
N THR A 85 4.50 -13.86 -16.58
CA THR A 85 5.15 -14.00 -15.28
C THR A 85 6.65 -13.80 -15.43
N ILE A 86 7.24 -12.96 -14.58
CA ILE A 86 8.68 -12.73 -14.52
C ILE A 86 9.23 -13.44 -13.30
N VAL A 87 10.19 -14.33 -13.52
CA VAL A 87 10.94 -15.09 -12.51
C VAL A 87 12.40 -14.69 -12.52
N PHE A 88 13.13 -14.98 -11.43
CA PHE A 88 14.52 -14.54 -11.26
C PHE A 88 15.43 -15.73 -11.00
N ASP A 89 16.44 -15.88 -11.85
CA ASP A 89 17.49 -16.89 -11.74
C ASP A 89 18.77 -16.32 -11.11
N VAL A 90 18.73 -15.06 -10.73
CA VAL A 90 19.82 -14.32 -10.10
C VAL A 90 19.38 -13.71 -8.78
N ALA A 91 20.33 -13.43 -7.90
CA ALA A 91 20.13 -12.65 -6.67
C ALA A 91 21.09 -11.47 -6.65
N GLY A 92 20.62 -10.33 -6.15
CA GLY A 92 21.47 -9.14 -6.04
C GLY A 92 20.71 -7.83 -6.27
N THR A 93 21.50 -6.75 -6.40
CA THR A 93 20.97 -5.41 -6.65
C THR A 93 21.08 -5.07 -8.13
N ILE A 94 19.95 -4.71 -8.75
CA ILE A 94 19.87 -4.15 -10.08
C ILE A 94 19.97 -2.63 -9.94
N HIS A 95 21.09 -2.06 -10.38
CA HIS A 95 21.30 -0.62 -10.43
C HIS A 95 20.64 -0.04 -11.68
N LEU A 96 19.45 0.54 -11.50
CA LEU A 96 18.66 1.07 -12.59
C LEU A 96 19.35 2.28 -13.25
N LYS A 97 19.27 2.38 -14.58
CA LYS A 97 19.80 3.51 -15.37
C LYS A 97 18.74 4.59 -15.63
N SER A 98 17.48 4.27 -15.37
CA SER A 98 16.33 5.18 -15.46
C SER A 98 15.15 4.60 -14.71
N GLU A 99 14.13 5.42 -14.44
CA GLU A 99 12.88 4.95 -13.86
C GLU A 99 12.40 3.68 -14.58
N LEU A 100 12.00 2.69 -13.78
CA LEU A 100 11.43 1.47 -14.28
C LEU A 100 9.92 1.48 -14.05
N ARG A 101 9.15 1.02 -15.02
CA ARG A 101 7.68 1.01 -14.91
C ARG A 101 7.07 -0.20 -15.57
N THR A 102 5.92 -0.63 -15.05
CA THR A 102 5.08 -1.56 -15.77
C THR A 102 4.45 -0.82 -16.97
N GLY A 103 4.41 -1.44 -18.12
CA GLY A 103 3.90 -0.79 -19.34
C GLY A 103 2.88 -1.63 -20.09
N LYS A 104 2.61 -2.84 -19.60
CA LYS A 104 1.69 -3.80 -20.21
C LYS A 104 0.87 -4.47 -19.12
N ASP A 105 -0.42 -4.60 -19.38
CA ASP A 105 -1.37 -5.25 -18.48
C ASP A 105 -1.07 -6.76 -18.34
N HIS A 106 -1.62 -7.37 -17.30
CA HIS A 106 -1.51 -8.81 -17.01
C HIS A 106 -0.07 -9.25 -16.69
N LEU A 107 0.47 -8.73 -15.59
CA LEU A 107 1.84 -8.97 -15.16
C LEU A 107 1.91 -9.58 -13.76
N THR A 108 2.69 -10.64 -13.60
CA THR A 108 3.18 -11.11 -12.30
C THR A 108 4.70 -10.95 -12.23
N ILE A 109 5.22 -10.33 -11.16
CA ILE A 109 6.65 -10.28 -10.85
C ILE A 109 6.86 -11.10 -9.57
N ALA A 110 7.47 -12.27 -9.73
CA ALA A 110 7.62 -13.28 -8.69
C ALA A 110 9.01 -13.24 -8.06
N GLY A 111 9.28 -12.21 -7.23
CA GLY A 111 10.59 -12.03 -6.57
C GLY A 111 10.99 -13.18 -5.63
N GLN A 112 10.03 -14.00 -5.18
CA GLN A 112 10.30 -15.17 -4.34
C GLN A 112 11.08 -16.28 -5.05
N THR A 113 11.19 -16.26 -6.38
CA THR A 113 12.00 -17.24 -7.13
C THR A 113 13.50 -16.94 -7.07
N SER A 114 13.88 -15.70 -6.77
CA SER A 114 15.30 -15.32 -6.68
C SER A 114 16.02 -16.08 -5.56
N PRO A 115 17.21 -16.65 -5.83
CA PRO A 115 17.97 -17.43 -4.85
C PRO A 115 18.71 -16.57 -3.80
N GLY A 116 18.04 -15.58 -3.23
CA GLY A 116 18.59 -14.66 -2.22
C GLY A 116 17.83 -13.33 -2.18
N GLY A 117 17.15 -13.01 -3.27
CA GLY A 117 16.30 -11.84 -3.40
C GLY A 117 16.85 -10.80 -4.37
N ILE A 118 15.96 -9.92 -4.82
CA ILE A 118 16.27 -8.82 -5.75
C ILE A 118 16.03 -7.49 -5.05
N CYS A 119 16.93 -6.54 -5.29
CA CYS A 119 16.77 -5.12 -4.95
C CYS A 119 16.87 -4.27 -6.22
N LEU A 120 15.97 -3.32 -6.39
CA LEU A 120 16.04 -2.28 -7.41
C LEU A 120 16.56 -0.99 -6.77
N ALA A 121 17.68 -0.47 -7.29
CA ALA A 121 18.38 0.70 -6.75
C ALA A 121 18.37 1.87 -7.73
N ASP A 122 18.75 3.06 -7.28
CA ASP A 122 19.02 4.31 -7.98
C ASP A 122 17.80 5.04 -8.54
N TYR A 123 16.76 4.35 -9.02
CA TYR A 123 15.52 4.96 -9.53
C TYR A 123 14.28 4.27 -8.96
N GLY A 124 13.14 4.96 -9.01
CA GLY A 124 11.86 4.43 -8.57
C GLY A 124 11.24 3.42 -9.55
N PHE A 125 10.21 2.73 -9.06
CA PHE A 125 9.42 1.78 -9.82
C PHE A 125 7.94 2.22 -9.85
N SER A 126 7.38 2.40 -11.05
CA SER A 126 6.03 2.89 -11.23
C SER A 126 5.08 1.80 -11.77
N ILE A 127 3.96 1.58 -11.09
CA ILE A 127 2.86 0.73 -11.56
C ILE A 127 2.03 1.56 -12.54
N ASN A 128 2.21 1.33 -13.83
CA ASN A 128 1.57 2.06 -14.92
C ASN A 128 0.75 1.17 -15.87
N SER A 129 0.30 0.02 -15.38
CA SER A 129 -0.57 -0.92 -16.09
C SER A 129 -1.57 -1.56 -15.14
N ASN A 130 -2.60 -2.21 -15.69
CA ASN A 130 -3.64 -2.89 -14.93
C ASN A 130 -3.30 -4.37 -14.74
N ASN A 131 -3.95 -4.98 -13.77
CA ASN A 131 -3.85 -6.39 -13.45
C ASN A 131 -2.41 -6.83 -13.19
N VAL A 132 -1.84 -6.27 -12.11
CA VAL A 132 -0.42 -6.43 -11.74
C VAL A 132 -0.30 -7.07 -10.37
N ILE A 133 0.52 -8.11 -10.28
CA ILE A 133 0.96 -8.74 -9.03
C ILE A 133 2.45 -8.52 -8.87
N ILE A 134 2.90 -7.99 -7.73
CA ILE A 134 4.31 -7.80 -7.38
C ILE A 134 4.55 -8.42 -6.01
N ARG A 135 5.47 -9.37 -5.92
CA ARG A 135 5.76 -10.10 -4.68
C ARG A 135 7.25 -10.20 -4.38
N PHE A 136 7.62 -10.05 -3.12
CA PHE A 136 8.97 -10.31 -2.58
C PHE A 136 10.11 -9.57 -3.30
N LEU A 137 9.90 -8.29 -3.61
CA LEU A 137 10.93 -7.42 -4.18
C LEU A 137 11.33 -6.30 -3.21
N ARG A 138 12.59 -5.87 -3.32
CA ARG A 138 13.09 -4.69 -2.63
C ARG A 138 13.22 -3.53 -3.60
N PHE A 139 12.86 -2.35 -3.12
CA PHE A 139 12.95 -1.11 -3.88
C PHE A 139 13.68 -0.08 -3.00
N ARG A 140 14.88 0.35 -3.40
CA ARG A 140 15.74 1.23 -2.61
C ARG A 140 16.53 2.18 -3.51
N PRO A 141 15.88 3.21 -4.09
CA PRO A 141 16.53 4.10 -5.06
C PRO A 141 17.64 4.95 -4.44
N GLY A 142 17.44 5.50 -3.25
CA GLY A 142 18.34 6.56 -2.77
C GLY A 142 18.20 7.85 -3.57
N GLU A 143 19.15 8.78 -3.35
CA GLU A 143 19.13 10.12 -3.98
C GLU A 143 20.14 10.29 -5.13
N ALA A 144 20.96 9.28 -5.43
CA ALA A 144 22.08 9.39 -6.37
C ALA A 144 21.67 9.78 -7.79
N SER A 145 20.45 9.44 -8.22
CA SER A 145 19.93 9.84 -9.53
C SER A 145 19.63 11.34 -9.67
N GLY A 146 19.54 12.08 -8.55
CA GLY A 146 19.08 13.47 -8.53
C GLY A 146 17.61 13.65 -8.94
N LYS A 147 16.84 12.57 -9.00
CA LYS A 147 15.39 12.57 -9.23
C LYS A 147 14.63 12.55 -7.91
N GLU A 148 13.34 12.78 -7.98
CA GLU A 148 12.42 12.77 -6.84
C GLU A 148 11.46 11.56 -6.93
N PRO A 149 11.97 10.31 -6.86
CA PRO A 149 11.12 9.17 -7.07
C PRO A 149 10.24 8.89 -5.84
N ASP A 150 8.98 8.54 -6.09
CA ASP A 150 8.33 7.52 -5.28
C ASP A 150 9.07 6.20 -5.49
N VAL A 151 9.30 5.47 -4.41
CA VAL A 151 10.07 4.22 -4.52
C VAL A 151 9.27 3.14 -5.22
N LEU A 152 8.07 2.84 -4.69
CA LEU A 152 7.06 2.00 -5.32
C LEU A 152 5.76 2.78 -5.33
N GLY A 153 5.38 3.27 -6.49
CA GLY A 153 4.24 4.14 -6.66
C GLY A 153 3.38 3.81 -7.87
N GLY A 154 2.29 4.53 -7.98
CA GLY A 154 1.37 4.49 -9.13
C GLY A 154 -0.03 4.90 -8.75
N CYS A 155 -0.80 5.33 -9.76
CA CYS A 155 -2.19 5.73 -9.59
C CYS A 155 -3.00 5.49 -10.86
N ASP A 156 -4.33 5.60 -10.73
CA ASP A 156 -5.29 5.54 -11.84
C ASP A 156 -5.22 4.21 -12.63
N LYS A 157 -4.95 3.10 -11.93
CA LYS A 157 -4.93 1.73 -12.45
C LYS A 157 -5.87 0.85 -11.64
N LYS A 158 -6.10 -0.37 -12.10
CA LYS A 158 -7.01 -1.32 -11.46
C LYS A 158 -6.43 -2.73 -11.37
N ASP A 159 -6.97 -3.46 -10.40
CA ASP A 159 -6.59 -4.85 -10.12
C ASP A 159 -5.09 -4.95 -9.80
N ILE A 160 -4.70 -4.39 -8.65
CA ILE A 160 -3.31 -4.32 -8.20
C ILE A 160 -3.14 -5.12 -6.90
N MET A 161 -2.13 -5.97 -6.87
CA MET A 161 -1.72 -6.72 -5.69
C MET A 161 -0.22 -6.56 -5.45
N VAL A 162 0.15 -5.92 -4.33
CA VAL A 162 1.53 -5.78 -3.86
C VAL A 162 1.66 -6.55 -2.54
N ASP A 163 2.57 -7.50 -2.49
CA ASP A 163 2.68 -8.46 -1.41
C ASP A 163 4.13 -8.68 -0.98
N HIS A 164 4.42 -8.59 0.32
CA HIS A 164 5.73 -8.85 0.92
C HIS A 164 6.90 -8.07 0.27
N CYS A 165 6.69 -6.82 -0.10
CA CYS A 165 7.74 -5.98 -0.64
C CYS A 165 8.39 -5.12 0.45
N SER A 166 9.69 -4.83 0.29
CA SER A 166 10.44 -3.91 1.15
C SER A 166 10.81 -2.65 0.38
N VAL A 167 10.43 -1.48 0.90
CA VAL A 167 10.50 -0.20 0.20
C VAL A 167 11.21 0.81 1.10
N SER A 168 12.32 1.40 0.67
CA SER A 168 13.10 2.32 1.50
C SER A 168 13.82 3.38 0.67
N TRP A 169 14.25 4.48 1.33
CA TRP A 169 15.14 5.48 0.79
C TRP A 169 14.55 6.29 -0.38
N SER A 170 13.27 6.66 -0.24
CA SER A 170 12.61 7.57 -1.18
C SER A 170 13.12 8.99 -1.04
N VAL A 171 13.13 9.74 -2.11
CA VAL A 171 13.30 11.20 -2.08
C VAL A 171 11.97 11.91 -1.84
N ASP A 172 10.84 11.37 -2.33
CA ASP A 172 9.48 11.84 -2.00
C ASP A 172 8.76 10.81 -1.11
N GLU A 173 8.11 9.78 -1.64
CA GLU A 173 7.30 8.82 -0.90
C GLU A 173 7.80 7.38 -1.05
N CYS A 174 7.75 6.61 0.04
CA CYS A 174 8.15 5.20 -0.02
C CYS A 174 7.13 4.35 -0.78
N LEU A 175 5.89 4.30 -0.31
CA LEU A 175 4.88 3.35 -0.77
C LEU A 175 3.59 4.09 -1.13
N SER A 176 3.49 4.56 -2.38
CA SER A 176 2.41 5.40 -2.88
C SER A 176 1.61 4.72 -3.98
N VAL A 177 0.97 3.61 -3.64
CA VAL A 177 0.01 2.91 -4.49
C VAL A 177 -1.38 3.42 -4.13
N TYR A 178 -1.91 4.42 -4.85
CA TYR A 178 -3.14 5.11 -4.47
C TYR A 178 -3.99 5.50 -5.67
N GLY A 179 -5.27 5.87 -5.43
CA GLY A 179 -6.20 6.15 -6.52
C GLY A 179 -6.35 4.96 -7.49
N MET A 180 -6.21 3.76 -6.98
CA MET A 180 -6.41 2.51 -7.71
C MET A 180 -7.86 2.03 -7.56
N GLU A 181 -8.29 1.18 -8.46
CA GLU A 181 -9.54 0.43 -8.34
C GLU A 181 -9.22 -1.05 -8.07
N ASN A 182 -9.84 -1.64 -7.04
CA ASN A 182 -9.59 -3.03 -6.60
C ASN A 182 -8.11 -3.30 -6.30
N SER A 183 -7.56 -2.67 -5.29
CA SER A 183 -6.14 -2.82 -4.95
C SER A 183 -5.91 -3.34 -3.54
N THR A 184 -4.80 -4.05 -3.37
CA THR A 184 -4.29 -4.45 -2.05
C THR A 184 -2.78 -4.24 -1.99
N VAL A 185 -2.33 -3.65 -0.89
CA VAL A 185 -0.94 -3.61 -0.45
C VAL A 185 -0.88 -4.31 0.91
N GLN A 186 -0.25 -5.47 0.95
CA GLN A 186 -0.22 -6.31 2.14
C GLN A 186 1.19 -6.76 2.50
N TRP A 187 1.45 -6.89 3.80
CA TRP A 187 2.69 -7.44 4.35
C TRP A 187 3.95 -6.75 3.84
N CYS A 188 3.90 -5.46 3.54
CA CYS A 188 5.03 -4.69 3.05
C CYS A 188 5.74 -3.92 4.17
N ILE A 189 7.01 -3.57 3.95
CA ILE A 189 7.74 -2.60 4.77
C ILE A 189 7.95 -1.34 3.93
N GLY A 190 7.51 -0.17 4.45
CA GLY A 190 7.89 1.15 3.97
C GLY A 190 8.74 1.84 5.04
N SER A 191 9.97 2.24 4.72
CA SER A 191 10.86 2.76 5.77
C SER A 191 11.91 3.75 5.28
N GLU A 192 12.41 4.56 6.23
CA GLU A 192 13.57 5.44 6.02
C GLU A 192 13.48 6.30 4.77
N ALA A 193 12.34 6.96 4.57
CA ALA A 193 12.26 8.01 3.56
C ALA A 193 13.28 9.11 3.87
N LEU A 194 14.03 9.53 2.84
CA LEU A 194 15.14 10.47 2.97
C LEU A 194 14.62 11.88 3.25
N ARG A 195 15.06 12.48 4.37
CA ARG A 195 14.43 13.73 4.82
C ARG A 195 14.98 14.98 4.16
N LYS A 196 16.30 15.13 4.09
CA LYS A 196 16.98 16.28 3.49
C LYS A 196 17.82 15.83 2.29
N ALA A 197 17.15 15.15 1.35
CA ALA A 197 17.76 14.72 0.11
C ALA A 197 17.64 15.82 -0.99
N THR A 198 17.55 15.41 -2.23
CA THR A 198 17.60 16.29 -3.42
C THR A 198 16.25 16.89 -3.83
N HIS A 199 15.20 16.74 -3.03
CA HIS A 199 13.85 17.20 -3.40
C HIS A 199 13.79 18.74 -3.49
N VAL A 200 13.28 19.27 -4.62
CA VAL A 200 13.27 20.73 -4.92
C VAL A 200 12.43 21.55 -3.93
N LYS A 201 11.44 20.96 -3.28
CA LYS A 201 10.63 21.62 -2.24
C LYS A 201 11.27 21.60 -0.86
N GLY A 202 12.50 21.09 -0.72
CA GLY A 202 13.21 20.98 0.55
C GLY A 202 12.91 19.68 1.30
N ALA A 203 12.91 19.73 2.64
CA ALA A 203 12.82 18.55 3.47
C ALA A 203 11.50 17.78 3.29
N HIS A 204 11.60 16.49 3.02
CA HIS A 204 10.53 15.52 2.83
C HIS A 204 10.63 14.36 3.85
N GLY A 205 10.67 13.13 3.43
CA GLY A 205 10.75 11.96 4.30
C GLY A 205 9.38 11.32 4.54
N TYR A 206 8.66 10.98 3.47
CA TYR A 206 7.26 10.58 3.53
C TYR A 206 7.04 9.07 3.37
N GLY A 207 6.10 8.52 4.17
CA GLY A 207 5.74 7.11 4.13
C GLY A 207 4.99 6.74 2.85
N GLY A 208 3.86 7.38 2.57
CA GLY A 208 3.14 7.14 1.32
C GLY A 208 1.73 7.72 1.26
N ASN A 209 1.22 7.84 0.04
CA ASN A 209 -0.18 8.11 -0.26
C ASN A 209 -0.97 6.81 -0.39
N TRP A 210 -2.08 6.72 0.34
CA TRP A 210 -3.03 5.61 0.32
C TRP A 210 -4.43 6.13 0.01
N GLY A 211 -5.13 5.47 -0.90
CA GLY A 211 -6.45 5.87 -1.34
C GLY A 211 -6.90 5.03 -2.53
N GLY A 212 -8.16 5.15 -2.92
CA GLY A 212 -8.70 4.47 -4.09
C GLY A 212 -10.12 3.94 -3.92
N HIS A 213 -10.69 3.46 -5.01
CA HIS A 213 -11.98 2.79 -5.00
C HIS A 213 -11.78 1.30 -4.71
N LYS A 214 -12.22 0.84 -3.53
CA LYS A 214 -11.96 -0.53 -3.05
C LYS A 214 -10.46 -0.79 -2.94
N ALA A 215 -9.79 -0.09 -2.03
CA ALA A 215 -8.36 -0.19 -1.77
C ALA A 215 -8.09 -0.68 -0.34
N SER A 216 -7.26 -1.70 -0.20
CA SER A 216 -6.91 -2.32 1.08
C SER A 216 -5.41 -2.17 1.36
N TYR A 217 -5.07 -1.72 2.56
CA TYR A 217 -3.69 -1.60 3.06
C TYR A 217 -3.63 -2.29 4.42
N HIS A 218 -3.07 -3.50 4.48
CA HIS A 218 -3.09 -4.26 5.71
C HIS A 218 -1.80 -5.01 6.00
N HIS A 219 -1.53 -5.20 7.28
CA HIS A 219 -0.35 -5.91 7.77
C HIS A 219 0.98 -5.31 7.29
N ASN A 220 1.03 -4.01 7.02
CA ASN A 220 2.25 -3.33 6.61
C ASN A 220 2.96 -2.69 7.82
N LEU A 221 4.28 -2.54 7.72
CA LEU A 221 5.09 -1.71 8.60
C LEU A 221 5.47 -0.42 7.88
N ILE A 222 5.13 0.74 8.45
CA ILE A 222 5.69 2.03 8.04
C ILE A 222 6.55 2.56 9.18
N ALA A 223 7.85 2.72 8.95
CA ALA A 223 8.82 3.05 9.99
C ALA A 223 9.79 4.15 9.57
N HIS A 224 10.18 5.02 10.51
CA HIS A 224 11.18 6.07 10.29
C HIS A 224 10.85 7.02 9.12
N CYS A 225 9.56 7.34 8.95
CA CYS A 225 9.09 8.33 8.00
C CYS A 225 8.51 9.53 8.74
N GLU A 226 8.91 10.76 8.36
CA GLU A 226 8.53 11.95 9.10
C GLU A 226 7.02 12.20 9.06
N SER A 227 6.40 12.05 7.88
CA SER A 227 4.99 12.32 7.62
C SER A 227 4.40 11.35 6.61
N ARG A 228 3.12 11.53 6.25
CA ARG A 228 2.38 10.61 5.36
C ARG A 228 2.45 9.16 5.82
N VAL A 229 2.00 8.94 7.05
CA VAL A 229 2.06 7.62 7.72
C VAL A 229 0.63 7.17 8.10
N PRO A 230 -0.25 6.94 7.09
CA PRO A 230 -0.16 7.38 5.71
C PRO A 230 -0.78 8.77 5.45
N ARG A 231 -0.61 9.34 4.26
CA ARG A 231 -1.52 10.34 3.69
C ARG A 231 -2.73 9.61 3.08
N LEU A 232 -3.92 9.95 3.50
CA LEU A 232 -5.16 9.53 2.84
C LEU A 232 -5.38 10.45 1.65
N GLY A 233 -4.93 10.01 0.46
CA GLY A 233 -4.81 10.85 -0.72
C GLY A 233 -5.85 10.51 -1.78
N PRO A 234 -7.02 11.18 -1.79
CA PRO A 234 -8.02 10.92 -2.80
C PRO A 234 -7.60 11.39 -4.19
N ARG A 235 -8.13 10.71 -5.21
CA ARG A 235 -7.98 11.08 -6.62
C ARG A 235 -9.34 11.35 -7.25
N PRO A 236 -9.47 12.36 -8.14
CA PRO A 236 -10.74 12.64 -8.80
C PRO A 236 -11.33 11.45 -9.57
N SER A 237 -10.47 10.62 -10.17
CA SER A 237 -10.85 9.41 -10.92
C SER A 237 -11.57 8.39 -10.04
N THR A 238 -11.07 8.16 -8.83
CA THR A 238 -11.61 7.18 -7.89
C THR A 238 -12.66 7.77 -6.96
N LEU A 239 -12.60 9.07 -6.65
CA LEU A 239 -13.69 9.78 -5.95
C LEU A 239 -14.99 9.71 -6.74
N ALA A 240 -14.93 9.81 -8.07
CA ALA A 240 -16.11 9.67 -8.93
C ALA A 240 -16.78 8.29 -8.83
N LEU A 241 -16.05 7.27 -8.38
CA LEU A 241 -16.55 5.91 -8.13
C LEU A 241 -16.98 5.70 -6.67
N GLY A 242 -16.74 6.68 -5.78
CA GLY A 242 -16.87 6.55 -4.34
C GLY A 242 -15.66 5.81 -3.74
N GLU A 243 -14.64 6.55 -3.31
CA GLU A 243 -13.47 5.91 -2.68
C GLU A 243 -13.84 5.20 -1.39
N CYS A 244 -13.43 3.94 -1.28
CA CYS A 244 -13.55 3.12 -0.09
C CYS A 244 -12.19 2.51 0.23
N VAL A 245 -11.62 2.87 1.39
CA VAL A 245 -10.25 2.55 1.79
C VAL A 245 -10.25 1.79 3.11
N ASP A 246 -9.60 0.65 3.17
CA ASP A 246 -9.41 -0.11 4.41
C ASP A 246 -7.94 -0.08 4.85
N ILE A 247 -7.69 0.40 6.07
CA ILE A 247 -6.38 0.48 6.72
C ILE A 247 -6.44 -0.36 7.99
N ARG A 248 -5.91 -1.57 7.92
CA ARG A 248 -6.15 -2.60 8.95
C ARG A 248 -4.87 -3.32 9.36
N ASN A 249 -4.70 -3.51 10.67
CA ASN A 249 -3.60 -4.31 11.22
C ASN A 249 -2.18 -3.88 10.76
N ASN A 250 -1.99 -2.60 10.41
CA ASN A 250 -0.67 -2.07 10.10
C ASN A 250 0.06 -1.67 11.39
N VAL A 251 1.37 -1.57 11.30
CA VAL A 251 2.24 -1.03 12.34
C VAL A 251 2.85 0.27 11.85
N PHE A 252 2.68 1.33 12.63
CA PHE A 252 3.26 2.64 12.37
C PHE A 252 4.29 2.96 13.46
N TYR A 253 5.54 3.21 13.04
CA TYR A 253 6.63 3.44 13.96
C TYR A 253 7.43 4.70 13.64
N ASN A 254 7.74 5.49 14.68
CA ASN A 254 8.69 6.61 14.67
C ASN A 254 8.40 7.69 13.61
N TRP A 255 7.18 8.22 13.58
CA TRP A 255 6.81 9.42 12.82
C TRP A 255 7.04 10.70 13.66
N ALA A 256 7.08 11.89 13.02
CA ALA A 256 7.22 13.16 13.76
C ALA A 256 6.42 14.32 13.19
N GLY A 257 5.85 14.17 12.00
CA GLY A 257 4.98 15.13 11.34
C GLY A 257 3.49 14.78 11.47
N ASN A 258 2.77 14.74 10.36
CA ASN A 258 1.32 14.55 10.44
C ASN A 258 0.85 13.14 10.84
N GLY A 259 1.66 12.08 10.70
CA GLY A 259 1.17 10.72 10.85
C GLY A 259 0.13 10.40 9.77
N CYS A 260 -1.00 9.79 10.15
CA CYS A 260 -2.14 9.58 9.27
C CYS A 260 -2.95 10.89 9.15
N TYR A 261 -3.24 11.32 7.91
CA TYR A 261 -4.02 12.54 7.69
C TYR A 261 -4.65 12.61 6.30
N GLY A 262 -5.67 13.45 6.15
CA GLY A 262 -6.39 13.67 4.91
C GLY A 262 -7.76 12.99 4.84
N GLY A 263 -8.05 12.29 3.77
CA GLY A 263 -9.31 11.57 3.60
C GLY A 263 -10.47 12.44 3.15
N GLU A 264 -10.17 13.48 2.41
CA GLU A 264 -11.17 14.42 1.86
C GLU A 264 -12.14 13.68 0.94
N ASP A 265 -13.42 13.66 1.28
CA ASP A 265 -14.53 12.98 0.58
C ASP A 265 -14.31 11.46 0.39
N GLN A 266 -13.42 10.81 1.18
CA GLN A 266 -13.21 9.37 1.19
C GLN A 266 -14.07 8.67 2.25
N HIS A 267 -14.32 7.38 2.06
CA HIS A 267 -14.90 6.50 3.07
C HIS A 267 -13.81 5.55 3.57
N VAL A 268 -13.47 5.60 4.87
CA VAL A 268 -12.25 4.98 5.37
C VAL A 268 -12.49 4.14 6.62
N ASN A 269 -12.00 2.91 6.62
CA ASN A 269 -11.79 2.10 7.82
C ASN A 269 -10.35 2.28 8.33
N ILE A 270 -10.16 2.53 9.63
CA ILE A 270 -8.87 2.51 10.32
C ILE A 270 -9.02 1.59 11.53
N VAL A 271 -8.62 0.33 11.38
CA VAL A 271 -9.01 -0.74 12.32
C VAL A 271 -7.81 -1.55 12.80
N ASN A 272 -7.72 -1.70 14.11
CA ASN A 272 -6.76 -2.59 14.78
C ASN A 272 -5.30 -2.36 14.36
N ASN A 273 -4.92 -1.11 14.00
CA ASN A 273 -3.53 -0.77 13.73
C ASN A 273 -2.77 -0.54 15.04
N TYR A 274 -1.46 -0.77 15.02
CA TYR A 274 -0.57 -0.52 16.15
C TYR A 274 0.31 0.70 15.89
N TYR A 275 0.16 1.73 16.71
CA TYR A 275 0.95 2.96 16.66
C TYR A 275 1.99 2.93 17.77
N LYS A 276 3.27 2.92 17.39
CA LYS A 276 4.42 2.88 18.33
C LYS A 276 5.24 4.16 18.25
N PRO A 277 5.07 5.13 19.19
CA PRO A 277 5.89 6.32 19.23
C PRO A 277 7.36 6.01 19.45
N GLY A 278 8.19 6.23 18.43
CA GLY A 278 9.63 6.07 18.49
C GLY A 278 10.35 7.32 19.00
N PRO A 279 11.71 7.34 18.96
CA PRO A 279 12.51 8.45 19.48
C PRO A 279 12.22 9.80 18.85
N ALA A 280 11.94 9.86 17.52
CA ALA A 280 11.55 11.10 16.86
C ALA A 280 10.13 11.52 17.24
N THR A 281 9.19 10.56 17.31
CA THR A 281 7.80 10.82 17.70
C THR A 281 7.71 11.42 19.09
N LYS A 282 8.51 10.93 20.04
CA LYS A 282 8.55 11.43 21.42
C LYS A 282 9.02 12.88 21.55
N GLN A 283 9.68 13.42 20.51
CA GLN A 283 10.07 14.84 20.43
C GLN A 283 8.97 15.73 19.80
N ALA A 284 7.91 15.16 19.27
CA ALA A 284 6.79 15.92 18.72
C ALA A 284 5.79 16.33 19.82
N SER A 285 4.77 17.15 19.47
CA SER A 285 3.70 17.50 20.39
C SER A 285 2.89 16.26 20.81
N LYS A 286 2.25 16.30 21.97
CA LYS A 286 1.43 15.19 22.47
C LYS A 286 0.30 14.83 21.48
N GLN A 287 -0.27 15.81 20.79
CA GLN A 287 -1.25 15.56 19.74
C GLN A 287 -0.65 14.73 18.59
N VAL A 288 0.57 15.04 18.15
CA VAL A 288 1.24 14.25 17.10
C VAL A 288 1.60 12.85 17.58
N GLN A 289 2.04 12.73 18.84
CA GLN A 289 2.42 11.43 19.43
C GLN A 289 1.25 10.45 19.48
N TYR A 290 0.04 10.94 19.76
CA TYR A 290 -1.05 10.07 20.19
C TYR A 290 -2.33 10.16 19.36
N ARG A 291 -2.36 10.94 18.27
CA ARG A 291 -3.51 10.93 17.37
C ARG A 291 -3.45 9.74 16.39
N ILE A 292 -4.61 9.22 16.05
CA ILE A 292 -4.79 8.17 15.04
C ILE A 292 -4.93 8.81 13.65
N ALA A 293 -5.80 9.84 13.54
CA ALA A 293 -6.04 10.50 12.26
C ALA A 293 -6.22 12.01 12.41
N LYS A 294 -5.81 12.76 11.38
CA LYS A 294 -6.06 14.17 11.21
C LYS A 294 -6.84 14.37 9.91
N VAL A 295 -8.18 14.35 10.01
CA VAL A 295 -9.09 14.34 8.86
C VAL A 295 -9.17 15.69 8.18
N GLY A 296 -9.30 15.71 6.86
CA GLY A 296 -9.22 16.92 6.04
C GLY A 296 -10.44 17.17 5.16
N VAL A 297 -10.47 18.38 4.61
CA VAL A 297 -11.33 18.77 3.49
C VAL A 297 -10.50 19.56 2.50
N TYR A 298 -10.95 19.59 1.25
CA TYR A 298 -10.43 20.54 0.27
C TYR A 298 -11.26 21.84 0.30
N PRO A 299 -10.72 22.94 0.83
CA PRO A 299 -11.42 24.23 0.78
C PRO A 299 -11.40 24.80 -0.63
N GLN A 300 -10.29 24.61 -1.33
CA GLN A 300 -10.08 24.93 -2.74
C GLN A 300 -9.09 23.93 -3.33
N ALA A 301 -9.27 23.62 -4.59
CA ALA A 301 -8.34 22.74 -5.31
C ALA A 301 -7.48 23.57 -6.28
N TYR A 302 -6.18 23.58 -6.02
CA TYR A 302 -5.20 24.23 -6.88
C TYR A 302 -4.14 23.22 -7.34
N VAL A 303 -3.70 23.38 -8.58
CA VAL A 303 -2.43 22.85 -9.06
C VAL A 303 -1.47 24.00 -9.24
N TYR A 304 -0.20 23.79 -9.00
CA TYR A 304 0.82 24.79 -9.26
C TYR A 304 1.36 24.57 -10.68
N VAL A 305 1.31 25.64 -11.49
CA VAL A 305 1.86 25.66 -12.84
C VAL A 305 2.83 26.84 -12.91
N ASP A 306 4.09 26.56 -13.19
CA ASP A 306 5.17 27.56 -13.19
C ASP A 306 5.29 28.34 -11.87
N GLY A 307 5.03 27.66 -10.74
CA GLY A 307 5.05 28.26 -9.41
C GLY A 307 3.78 29.02 -9.00
N GLU A 308 2.82 29.20 -9.92
CA GLU A 308 1.58 29.89 -9.66
C GLU A 308 0.41 28.93 -9.40
N PRO A 309 -0.46 29.19 -8.40
CA PRO A 309 -1.60 28.35 -8.11
C PRO A 309 -2.67 28.51 -9.20
N LYS A 310 -3.03 27.43 -9.87
CA LYS A 310 -4.15 27.36 -10.81
C LYS A 310 -5.22 26.42 -10.27
N LYS A 311 -6.50 26.82 -10.46
CA LYS A 311 -7.64 26.02 -9.98
C LYS A 311 -7.66 24.65 -10.67
N ASN A 312 -7.66 23.58 -9.86
CA ASN A 312 -7.84 22.23 -10.36
C ASN A 312 -9.33 21.88 -10.47
N LEU A 313 -9.90 22.00 -11.65
CA LEU A 313 -11.32 21.77 -11.90
C LEU A 313 -11.76 20.33 -11.63
N ALA A 314 -10.83 19.36 -11.70
CA ALA A 314 -11.15 17.97 -11.43
C ALA A 314 -11.58 17.72 -9.97
N PHE A 315 -11.13 18.54 -9.02
CA PHE A 315 -11.55 18.47 -7.62
C PHE A 315 -12.79 19.30 -7.30
N GLN A 316 -13.31 20.10 -8.26
CA GLN A 316 -14.43 21.01 -7.99
C GLN A 316 -15.67 20.31 -7.37
N PRO A 317 -16.08 19.08 -7.78
CA PRO A 317 -17.23 18.39 -7.19
C PRO A 317 -17.00 17.92 -5.74
N TYR A 318 -15.75 17.86 -5.28
CA TYR A 318 -15.34 17.26 -4.01
C TYR A 318 -14.90 18.33 -2.97
N LEU A 319 -15.04 19.60 -3.30
CA LEU A 319 -14.66 20.67 -2.39
C LEU A 319 -15.58 20.72 -1.16
N GLN A 320 -15.00 21.11 -0.02
CA GLN A 320 -15.66 21.31 1.26
C GLN A 320 -16.46 20.10 1.77
N LYS A 321 -16.03 18.90 1.40
CA LYS A 321 -16.61 17.65 1.85
C LYS A 321 -15.67 16.93 2.80
N TRP A 322 -16.19 16.55 3.95
CA TRP A 322 -15.55 15.59 4.82
C TRP A 322 -15.66 14.18 4.22
N GLY A 323 -14.65 13.36 4.46
CA GLY A 323 -14.83 11.92 4.36
C GLY A 323 -15.63 11.36 5.54
N THR A 324 -15.95 10.07 5.49
CA THR A 324 -16.54 9.34 6.62
C THR A 324 -15.59 8.25 7.10
N PHE A 325 -15.59 7.97 8.40
CA PHE A 325 -14.56 7.14 9.01
C PHE A 325 -15.16 6.15 10.01
N TYR A 326 -14.80 4.88 9.85
CA TYR A 326 -14.90 3.89 10.92
C TYR A 326 -13.52 3.70 11.55
N ILE A 327 -13.36 4.10 12.81
CA ILE A 327 -12.07 4.05 13.51
C ILE A 327 -12.27 3.32 14.83
N ASP A 328 -11.70 2.11 14.95
CA ASP A 328 -11.88 1.26 16.13
C ASP A 328 -10.72 0.29 16.34
N GLY A 329 -10.51 -0.12 17.59
CA GLY A 329 -9.56 -1.14 17.98
C GLY A 329 -8.08 -0.77 17.79
N ASN A 330 -7.78 0.47 17.38
CA ASN A 330 -6.39 0.91 17.21
C ASN A 330 -5.71 1.11 18.56
N LYS A 331 -4.48 0.62 18.68
CA LYS A 331 -3.66 0.75 19.89
C LYS A 331 -2.57 1.79 19.68
N ILE A 332 -2.47 2.71 20.63
CA ILE A 332 -1.33 3.64 20.74
C ILE A 332 -0.48 3.26 21.94
N GLU A 333 0.74 2.79 21.70
CA GLU A 333 1.66 2.45 22.78
C GLU A 333 1.95 3.69 23.66
N GLY A 334 1.74 3.53 24.96
CA GLY A 334 1.92 4.61 25.95
C GLY A 334 0.72 5.56 26.10
N ASN A 335 -0.44 5.29 25.47
CA ASN A 335 -1.66 6.07 25.69
C ASN A 335 -2.92 5.17 25.75
N ASN A 336 -3.23 4.71 26.95
CA ASN A 336 -4.40 3.84 27.21
C ASN A 336 -5.72 4.57 26.95
N LYS A 337 -5.80 5.91 27.10
CA LYS A 337 -7.03 6.67 26.90
C LYS A 337 -7.43 6.63 25.42
N VAL A 338 -6.53 6.96 24.51
CA VAL A 338 -6.80 6.90 23.07
C VAL A 338 -6.95 5.45 22.59
N THR A 339 -6.28 4.50 23.20
CA THR A 339 -6.48 3.07 22.91
C THR A 339 -7.88 2.60 23.27
N ALA A 340 -8.43 3.06 24.40
CA ALA A 340 -9.78 2.70 24.85
C ALA A 340 -10.89 3.41 24.06
N ASP A 341 -10.63 4.64 23.61
CA ASP A 341 -11.54 5.45 22.79
C ASP A 341 -10.73 6.15 21.71
N ASN A 342 -10.73 5.58 20.52
CA ASN A 342 -9.95 6.10 19.39
C ASN A 342 -10.43 7.49 18.91
N TRP A 343 -11.65 7.91 19.24
CA TRP A 343 -12.25 9.14 18.73
C TRP A 343 -11.97 10.36 19.61
N THR A 344 -12.09 10.27 20.91
CA THR A 344 -12.08 11.43 21.80
C THR A 344 -10.81 12.28 21.67
N ASP A 345 -9.63 11.69 21.84
CA ASP A 345 -8.34 12.37 21.71
C ASP A 345 -7.49 11.81 20.55
N GLY A 346 -8.08 10.96 19.70
CA GLY A 346 -7.38 10.30 18.58
C GLY A 346 -7.71 10.91 17.21
N VAL A 347 -8.82 11.63 17.05
CA VAL A 347 -9.24 12.21 15.76
C VAL A 347 -9.30 13.73 15.83
N TYR A 348 -8.64 14.39 14.90
CA TYR A 348 -8.52 15.84 14.79
C TYR A 348 -8.80 16.30 13.37
N ALA A 349 -9.23 17.56 13.20
CA ALA A 349 -9.36 18.18 11.89
C ALA A 349 -8.05 18.74 11.37
N GLN A 350 -7.84 18.63 10.06
CA GLN A 350 -6.79 19.30 9.31
C GLN A 350 -7.39 20.59 8.68
N LEU A 351 -7.59 21.60 9.49
CA LEU A 351 -7.96 22.92 9.02
C LEU A 351 -6.72 23.81 9.08
N LYS A 352 -6.44 24.52 8.00
CA LYS A 352 -5.42 25.57 7.99
C LYS A 352 -6.06 26.90 8.39
N ASN A 353 -5.32 27.71 9.14
CA ASN A 353 -5.84 28.98 9.68
C ASN A 353 -6.23 30.00 8.59
N ASP A 354 -5.69 29.88 7.40
CA ASP A 354 -5.90 30.74 6.24
C ASP A 354 -6.90 30.17 5.22
N GLU A 355 -7.42 28.94 5.45
CA GLU A 355 -8.40 28.33 4.58
C GLU A 355 -9.83 28.74 4.95
N LYS A 356 -10.56 29.29 3.98
CA LYS A 356 -11.98 29.58 4.13
C LYS A 356 -12.76 28.30 3.91
N VAL A 357 -13.26 27.73 5.01
CA VAL A 357 -14.20 26.62 5.00
C VAL A 357 -15.52 27.08 5.58
N ASP A 358 -16.62 26.61 5.02
CA ASP A 358 -17.97 27.04 5.41
C ASP A 358 -18.49 26.29 6.66
N PHE A 359 -17.59 25.63 7.39
CA PHE A 359 -17.94 24.86 8.59
C PHE A 359 -16.80 24.91 9.62
N LEU A 360 -17.17 24.67 10.88
CA LEU A 360 -16.24 24.52 11.99
C LEU A 360 -16.10 23.06 12.39
N TRP A 361 -14.93 22.70 12.92
CA TRP A 361 -14.73 21.42 13.57
C TRP A 361 -15.36 21.45 14.96
N THR A 362 -16.54 20.89 15.09
CA THR A 362 -17.32 20.76 16.33
C THR A 362 -17.51 19.29 16.67
N GLU A 363 -18.01 18.99 17.87
CA GLU A 363 -18.38 17.61 18.22
C GLU A 363 -19.50 17.07 17.31
N ASP A 364 -20.45 17.92 16.88
CA ASP A 364 -21.49 17.52 15.92
C ASP A 364 -20.88 17.17 14.55
N ALA A 365 -19.93 17.99 14.06
CA ALA A 365 -19.21 17.68 12.83
C ALA A 365 -18.42 16.38 12.94
N LYS A 366 -17.76 16.16 14.07
CA LYS A 366 -17.02 14.94 14.37
C LYS A 366 -17.94 13.70 14.41
N GLU A 367 -19.09 13.80 15.06
CA GLU A 367 -20.06 12.71 15.11
C GLU A 367 -20.70 12.44 13.73
N SER A 368 -20.91 13.47 12.90
CA SER A 368 -21.50 13.33 11.56
C SER A 368 -20.63 12.52 10.58
N ILE A 369 -19.31 12.49 10.80
CA ILE A 369 -18.39 11.72 9.95
C ILE A 369 -18.00 10.36 10.55
N ARG A 370 -18.47 10.08 11.76
CA ARG A 370 -18.20 8.83 12.46
C ARG A 370 -19.17 7.73 12.02
N LEU A 371 -18.65 6.71 11.36
CA LEU A 371 -19.42 5.51 11.04
C LEU A 371 -19.55 4.63 12.29
N LYS A 372 -20.72 4.04 12.47
CA LYS A 372 -21.02 3.13 13.59
C LYS A 372 -20.63 1.68 13.26
N GLU A 373 -20.60 1.34 11.97
CA GLU A 373 -20.25 0.03 11.46
C GLU A 373 -19.13 0.17 10.43
N PRO A 374 -18.27 -0.82 10.29
CA PRO A 374 -17.22 -0.78 9.27
C PRO A 374 -17.82 -0.84 7.86
N LEU A 375 -17.14 -0.17 6.93
CA LEU A 375 -17.39 -0.33 5.51
C LEU A 375 -17.04 -1.75 5.07
N ASP A 376 -17.61 -2.21 3.98
CA ASP A 376 -17.14 -3.43 3.31
C ASP A 376 -15.67 -3.24 2.88
N PHE A 377 -14.82 -4.17 3.24
CA PHE A 377 -13.36 -4.14 2.98
C PHE A 377 -12.87 -5.43 2.32
N GLY A 378 -13.81 -6.26 1.87
CA GLY A 378 -13.52 -7.60 1.38
C GLY A 378 -13.14 -8.55 2.51
N VAL A 379 -12.51 -9.67 2.19
CA VAL A 379 -12.04 -10.65 3.19
C VAL A 379 -10.61 -10.31 3.58
N ILE A 380 -10.40 -9.94 4.84
CA ILE A 380 -9.09 -9.72 5.46
C ILE A 380 -9.09 -10.38 6.83
N THR A 381 -8.13 -11.26 7.07
CA THR A 381 -7.85 -11.81 8.39
C THR A 381 -7.54 -10.65 9.35
N THR A 382 -8.37 -10.49 10.37
CA THR A 382 -8.28 -9.35 11.28
C THR A 382 -7.87 -9.80 12.66
N TYR A 383 -6.75 -9.30 13.13
CA TYR A 383 -6.20 -9.54 14.47
C TYR A 383 -6.47 -8.35 15.39
N SER A 384 -6.35 -8.57 16.71
CA SER A 384 -6.16 -7.45 17.63
C SER A 384 -4.88 -6.68 17.26
N ALA A 385 -4.81 -5.39 17.61
CA ALA A 385 -3.62 -4.58 17.30
C ALA A 385 -2.31 -5.20 17.87
N ASP A 386 -2.36 -5.82 19.06
CA ASP A 386 -1.20 -6.49 19.66
C ASP A 386 -0.74 -7.70 18.84
N LYS A 387 -1.69 -8.55 18.42
CA LYS A 387 -1.35 -9.70 17.57
C LYS A 387 -0.87 -9.24 16.20
N ALA A 388 -1.50 -8.23 15.60
CA ALA A 388 -1.06 -7.63 14.35
C ALA A 388 0.39 -7.12 14.44
N TYR A 389 0.77 -6.47 15.55
CA TYR A 389 2.15 -6.04 15.78
C TYR A 389 3.12 -7.23 15.69
N GLU A 390 2.86 -8.33 16.38
CA GLU A 390 3.75 -9.50 16.35
C GLU A 390 3.81 -10.15 14.95
N GLN A 391 2.67 -10.28 14.27
CA GLN A 391 2.61 -10.85 12.93
C GLN A 391 3.35 -9.98 11.91
N VAL A 392 3.16 -8.67 11.93
CA VAL A 392 3.86 -7.74 11.04
C VAL A 392 5.37 -7.76 11.30
N MET A 393 5.81 -7.76 12.58
CA MET A 393 7.23 -7.85 12.90
C MET A 393 7.87 -9.15 12.41
N ASN A 394 7.13 -10.23 12.35
CA ASN A 394 7.64 -11.51 11.89
C ASN A 394 7.63 -11.63 10.36
N TYR A 395 6.60 -11.14 9.68
CA TYR A 395 6.33 -11.52 8.30
C TYR A 395 6.28 -10.36 7.29
N ALA A 396 6.29 -9.09 7.68
CA ALA A 396 6.30 -8.00 6.71
C ALA A 396 7.63 -7.89 5.94
N GLY A 397 7.56 -7.37 4.71
CA GLY A 397 8.69 -7.23 3.80
C GLY A 397 9.10 -8.54 3.14
N CYS A 398 10.28 -8.54 2.53
CA CYS A 398 10.87 -9.74 1.92
C CYS A 398 11.36 -10.74 2.98
N CYS A 399 10.43 -11.26 3.78
CA CYS A 399 10.75 -12.07 4.96
C CYS A 399 11.28 -13.47 4.62
N ASN A 400 11.11 -13.95 3.39
CA ASN A 400 11.72 -15.21 2.90
C ASN A 400 13.26 -15.16 2.97
N TYR A 401 13.86 -14.02 2.60
CA TYR A 401 15.30 -13.75 2.69
C TYR A 401 15.52 -12.35 3.26
N ARG A 402 15.24 -12.16 4.54
CA ARG A 402 15.32 -10.86 5.18
C ARG A 402 16.76 -10.35 5.25
N ASP A 403 17.04 -9.23 4.60
CA ASP A 403 18.36 -8.59 4.59
C ASP A 403 18.64 -7.73 5.83
N GLU A 404 19.84 -7.19 5.92
CA GLU A 404 20.29 -6.43 7.08
C GLU A 404 19.53 -5.10 7.29
N VAL A 405 19.04 -4.47 6.22
CA VAL A 405 18.21 -3.26 6.32
C VAL A 405 16.88 -3.60 6.98
N ASP A 406 16.16 -4.61 6.47
CA ASP A 406 14.88 -5.02 7.02
C ASP A 406 15.04 -5.57 8.46
N LYS A 407 16.10 -6.35 8.72
CA LYS A 407 16.41 -6.86 10.09
C LYS A 407 16.60 -5.71 11.07
N ARG A 408 17.31 -4.66 10.66
CA ARG A 408 17.56 -3.48 11.49
C ARG A 408 16.27 -2.70 11.74
N ILE A 409 15.46 -2.44 10.71
CA ILE A 409 14.16 -1.74 10.84
C ILE A 409 13.23 -2.48 11.80
N ILE A 410 13.14 -3.80 11.67
CA ILE A 410 12.36 -4.64 12.59
C ILE A 410 12.94 -4.57 14.03
N SER A 411 14.26 -4.65 14.17
CA SER A 411 14.93 -4.55 15.48
C SER A 411 14.67 -3.19 16.14
N ASP A 412 14.81 -2.09 15.39
CA ASP A 412 14.55 -0.74 15.90
C ASP A 412 13.09 -0.59 16.31
N THR A 413 12.15 -1.09 15.48
CA THR A 413 10.72 -1.08 15.80
C THR A 413 10.42 -1.87 17.07
N ARG A 414 10.97 -3.09 17.22
CA ARG A 414 10.77 -3.91 18.41
C ARG A 414 11.33 -3.25 19.68
N LYS A 415 12.55 -2.73 19.60
CA LYS A 415 13.26 -2.10 20.74
C LYS A 415 12.81 -0.67 21.05
N GLY A 416 12.09 -0.02 20.12
CA GLY A 416 11.73 1.39 20.26
C GLY A 416 12.93 2.32 20.10
N THR A 417 13.90 1.97 19.25
CA THR A 417 15.19 2.65 19.02
C THR A 417 15.28 3.23 17.59
N ALA A 418 16.35 3.94 17.32
CA ALA A 418 16.73 4.43 16.01
C ALA A 418 18.24 4.26 15.85
N THR A 419 18.66 3.31 15.03
CA THR A 419 20.07 2.97 14.86
C THR A 419 20.84 4.07 14.13
N PHE A 420 20.27 4.65 13.09
CA PHE A 420 20.89 5.70 12.29
C PHE A 420 20.10 7.00 12.34
N THR A 421 20.82 8.11 12.13
CA THR A 421 20.22 9.45 12.08
C THR A 421 21.10 10.33 11.20
N GLY A 422 20.50 10.92 10.16
CA GLY A 422 21.17 11.88 9.31
C GLY A 422 21.39 13.23 9.99
N GLU A 423 22.36 13.98 9.52
CA GLU A 423 22.75 15.26 10.10
C GLU A 423 21.57 16.24 10.18
N GLY A 424 21.40 16.82 11.37
CA GLY A 424 20.36 17.81 11.65
C GLY A 424 18.93 17.28 11.60
N ASN A 425 18.73 15.95 11.74
CA ASN A 425 17.43 15.30 11.81
C ASN A 425 17.08 14.86 13.23
N LYS A 426 15.81 14.49 13.41
CA LYS A 426 15.36 13.74 14.59
C LYS A 426 15.79 12.28 14.47
N PRO A 427 15.92 11.56 15.61
CA PRO A 427 16.41 10.18 15.60
C PRO A 427 15.60 9.26 14.65
N GLY A 428 16.30 8.52 13.80
CA GLY A 428 15.73 7.58 12.85
C GLY A 428 15.44 8.17 11.46
N PHE A 429 15.58 9.47 11.26
CA PHE A 429 15.44 10.09 9.95
C PHE A 429 16.81 10.29 9.32
N ILE A 430 17.03 9.75 8.14
CA ILE A 430 18.27 9.83 7.38
C ILE A 430 18.11 10.78 6.18
N ASN A 431 19.23 11.25 5.63
CA ASN A 431 19.27 12.13 4.47
C ASN A 431 19.73 11.39 3.21
N SER A 432 20.50 10.33 3.41
CA SER A 432 21.12 9.52 2.37
C SER A 432 21.22 8.06 2.86
N PRO A 433 21.14 7.07 1.98
CA PRO A 433 21.51 5.70 2.34
C PRO A 433 22.92 5.60 2.97
N LYS A 434 23.83 6.49 2.60
CA LYS A 434 25.20 6.56 3.16
C LYS A 434 25.23 6.89 4.66
N ASP A 435 24.17 7.47 5.20
CA ASP A 435 24.03 7.63 6.65
C ASP A 435 24.01 6.28 7.40
N THR A 436 23.76 5.17 6.66
CA THR A 436 23.76 3.80 7.19
C THR A 436 25.08 3.05 6.97
N GLY A 437 26.01 3.62 6.21
CA GLY A 437 27.32 3.05 5.90
C GLY A 437 27.78 3.30 4.47
N ASP A 438 29.05 3.00 4.16
CA ASP A 438 29.65 3.27 2.84
C ASP A 438 29.07 2.36 1.72
N SER A 439 28.59 1.17 2.08
CA SER A 439 27.96 0.22 1.16
C SER A 439 26.52 -0.08 1.62
N PRO A 440 25.59 0.85 1.45
CA PRO A 440 24.28 0.76 2.09
C PRO A 440 23.38 -0.35 1.52
N TRP A 441 23.55 -0.76 0.25
CA TRP A 441 22.81 -1.88 -0.32
C TRP A 441 23.44 -3.20 0.13
N PRO A 442 22.71 -4.04 0.89
CA PRO A 442 23.23 -5.32 1.36
C PRO A 442 23.53 -6.28 0.20
N GLU A 443 24.55 -7.11 0.37
CA GLU A 443 24.75 -8.29 -0.48
C GLU A 443 23.56 -9.25 -0.31
N LEU A 444 22.93 -9.62 -1.40
CA LEU A 444 21.76 -10.50 -1.41
C LEU A 444 22.08 -11.91 -1.90
N SER A 445 23.29 -12.14 -2.45
CA SER A 445 23.72 -13.49 -2.79
C SER A 445 23.92 -14.33 -1.52
N ILE A 446 23.42 -15.54 -1.55
CA ILE A 446 23.57 -16.50 -0.45
C ILE A 446 24.54 -17.58 -0.92
N ALA A 447 25.65 -17.73 -0.20
CA ALA A 447 26.68 -18.72 -0.56
C ALA A 447 26.08 -20.13 -0.66
N GLY A 448 26.30 -20.78 -1.81
CA GLY A 448 25.79 -22.11 -2.09
C GLY A 448 24.33 -22.18 -2.54
N LEU A 449 23.64 -21.04 -2.65
CA LEU A 449 22.29 -20.95 -3.20
C LEU A 449 22.37 -20.40 -4.65
N SER A 450 21.87 -21.17 -5.60
CA SER A 450 21.75 -20.79 -7.00
C SER A 450 20.34 -21.07 -7.49
N ALA A 451 19.95 -20.48 -8.61
CA ALA A 451 18.70 -20.85 -9.24
C ALA A 451 18.74 -22.32 -9.62
N PRO A 452 17.66 -23.06 -9.37
CA PRO A 452 17.56 -24.44 -9.84
C PRO A 452 17.48 -24.49 -11.37
N VAL A 453 17.83 -25.65 -11.95
CA VAL A 453 17.73 -25.86 -13.40
C VAL A 453 16.26 -25.92 -13.81
N ASP A 454 15.93 -25.20 -14.88
CA ASP A 454 14.64 -25.20 -15.57
C ASP A 454 14.95 -25.36 -17.06
N SER A 455 14.82 -26.58 -17.56
CA SER A 455 15.34 -26.99 -18.88
C SER A 455 14.46 -26.51 -20.02
N ASP A 456 13.15 -26.35 -19.82
CA ASP A 456 12.21 -25.98 -20.86
C ASP A 456 11.77 -24.49 -20.73
N GLY A 457 12.12 -23.84 -19.62
CA GLY A 457 11.94 -22.39 -19.41
C GLY A 457 10.50 -21.99 -19.11
N ASP A 458 9.70 -22.85 -18.50
CA ASP A 458 8.31 -22.57 -18.13
C ASP A 458 8.17 -21.95 -16.72
N GLY A 459 9.30 -21.79 -16.01
CA GLY A 459 9.38 -21.19 -14.67
C GLY A 459 9.27 -22.21 -13.53
N ILE A 460 9.19 -23.49 -13.84
CA ILE A 460 9.17 -24.58 -12.85
C ILE A 460 10.50 -25.37 -12.96
N PRO A 461 11.26 -25.55 -11.89
CA PRO A 461 12.50 -26.30 -11.94
C PRO A 461 12.29 -27.79 -12.22
N ASP A 462 13.21 -28.39 -13.02
CA ASP A 462 13.23 -29.81 -13.38
C ASP A 462 13.03 -30.76 -12.18
N GLU A 463 13.70 -30.47 -11.06
CA GLU A 463 13.59 -31.30 -9.85
C GLU A 463 12.16 -31.26 -9.27
N TRP A 464 11.51 -30.09 -9.28
CA TRP A 464 10.15 -29.97 -8.79
C TRP A 464 9.16 -30.66 -9.74
N GLU A 465 9.37 -30.56 -11.04
CA GLU A 465 8.55 -31.20 -12.05
C GLU A 465 8.61 -32.72 -11.94
N ILE A 466 9.82 -33.31 -11.93
CA ILE A 466 10.03 -34.74 -11.76
C ILE A 466 9.35 -35.23 -10.48
N LYS A 467 9.56 -34.54 -9.35
CA LYS A 467 8.96 -34.88 -8.07
C LYS A 467 7.45 -34.87 -8.10
N ASN A 468 6.86 -33.98 -8.89
CA ASN A 468 5.42 -33.79 -8.98
C ASN A 468 4.80 -34.47 -10.21
N GLY A 469 5.59 -35.19 -11.01
CA GLY A 469 5.12 -35.94 -12.19
C GLY A 469 4.68 -35.02 -13.34
N LEU A 470 5.49 -34.00 -13.60
CA LEU A 470 5.51 -33.17 -14.82
C LEU A 470 6.70 -33.57 -15.67
N ASP A 471 6.80 -33.05 -16.89
CA ASP A 471 7.89 -33.36 -17.84
C ASP A 471 8.81 -32.15 -18.00
N PRO A 472 10.07 -32.16 -17.50
CA PRO A 472 11.03 -31.06 -17.59
C PRO A 472 11.43 -30.63 -19.01
N ASN A 473 10.84 -31.21 -20.03
CA ASN A 473 11.08 -30.84 -21.42
C ASN A 473 9.79 -30.40 -22.13
N ASN A 474 8.71 -30.15 -21.38
CA ASN A 474 7.41 -29.78 -21.92
C ASN A 474 6.95 -28.41 -21.42
N PRO A 475 7.34 -27.30 -22.04
CA PRO A 475 7.06 -25.96 -21.57
C PRO A 475 5.56 -25.57 -21.56
N VAL A 476 4.67 -26.51 -21.91
CA VAL A 476 3.21 -26.25 -21.92
C VAL A 476 2.55 -26.67 -20.62
N ASP A 477 3.14 -27.62 -19.90
CA ASP A 477 2.50 -28.19 -18.73
C ASP A 477 2.51 -27.26 -17.51
N GLY A 478 3.43 -26.28 -17.43
CA GLY A 478 3.41 -25.21 -16.44
C GLY A 478 2.14 -24.39 -16.45
N ASN A 479 1.51 -24.24 -17.60
CA ASN A 479 0.23 -23.54 -17.74
C ASN A 479 -1.00 -24.44 -17.56
N THR A 480 -0.83 -25.76 -17.41
CA THR A 480 -1.93 -26.65 -17.02
C THR A 480 -2.26 -26.49 -15.53
N LYS A 481 -3.35 -27.11 -15.08
CA LYS A 481 -3.82 -26.99 -13.69
C LYS A 481 -3.85 -28.34 -12.97
N THR A 482 -3.00 -29.25 -13.38
CA THR A 482 -3.03 -30.64 -12.93
C THR A 482 -2.50 -30.86 -11.52
N LYS A 483 -1.76 -29.90 -10.96
CA LYS A 483 -1.18 -29.99 -9.61
C LYS A 483 -1.98 -29.24 -8.55
N ASP A 484 -2.93 -28.41 -8.94
CA ASP A 484 -3.89 -27.84 -8.00
C ASP A 484 -5.07 -28.81 -7.80
N PRO A 485 -5.35 -29.27 -6.57
CA PRO A 485 -6.46 -30.19 -6.30
C PRO A 485 -7.83 -29.65 -6.73
N ASN A 486 -7.98 -28.32 -6.76
CA ASN A 486 -9.21 -27.63 -7.14
C ASN A 486 -9.23 -27.19 -8.62
N GLY A 487 -8.14 -27.39 -9.37
CA GLY A 487 -8.02 -26.98 -10.76
C GLY A 487 -8.11 -25.46 -10.97
N GLN A 488 -7.77 -24.67 -9.96
CA GLN A 488 -7.87 -23.20 -9.98
C GLN A 488 -6.57 -22.56 -10.46
N TYR A 489 -5.44 -22.95 -9.87
CA TYR A 489 -4.11 -22.41 -10.17
C TYR A 489 -3.40 -23.23 -11.27
N THR A 490 -2.60 -22.54 -12.07
CA THR A 490 -1.67 -23.21 -12.99
C THR A 490 -0.57 -23.94 -12.19
N ASN A 491 0.10 -24.93 -12.80
CA ASN A 491 1.18 -25.65 -12.17
C ASN A 491 2.33 -24.70 -11.77
N LEU A 492 2.63 -23.70 -12.60
CA LEU A 492 3.56 -22.61 -12.27
C LEU A 492 3.11 -21.87 -11.00
N GLU A 493 1.84 -21.49 -10.89
CA GLU A 493 1.36 -20.81 -9.68
C GLU A 493 1.43 -21.71 -8.45
N VAL A 494 1.16 -23.02 -8.58
CA VAL A 494 1.33 -23.97 -7.48
C VAL A 494 2.79 -24.03 -7.04
N TYR A 495 3.74 -24.07 -7.98
CA TYR A 495 5.16 -24.00 -7.67
C TYR A 495 5.52 -22.68 -6.97
N LEU A 496 5.17 -21.53 -7.55
CA LEU A 496 5.48 -20.20 -6.97
C LEU A 496 4.92 -20.05 -5.56
N ASN A 497 3.74 -20.57 -5.29
CA ASN A 497 3.11 -20.51 -3.97
C ASN A 497 3.81 -21.45 -2.99
N SER A 498 4.26 -22.63 -3.44
CA SER A 498 4.97 -23.58 -2.58
C SER A 498 6.26 -23.03 -1.97
N LEU A 499 6.92 -22.09 -2.65
CA LEU A 499 8.15 -21.43 -2.16
C LEU A 499 7.90 -20.63 -0.87
N VAL A 500 6.70 -20.10 -0.68
CA VAL A 500 6.35 -19.21 0.44
C VAL A 500 5.14 -19.69 1.26
N GLN A 501 4.64 -20.90 1.02
CA GLN A 501 3.47 -21.44 1.71
C GLN A 501 3.67 -21.51 3.23
N HIS A 502 4.89 -21.80 3.68
CA HIS A 502 5.24 -21.85 5.11
C HIS A 502 5.06 -20.49 5.81
N ILE A 503 5.22 -19.37 5.06
CA ILE A 503 4.96 -18.00 5.58
C ILE A 503 3.45 -17.80 5.73
N VAL A 504 2.67 -18.12 4.69
CA VAL A 504 1.20 -18.01 4.72
C VAL A 504 0.60 -18.85 5.84
N ASP A 505 1.07 -20.09 6.02
CA ASP A 505 0.60 -20.97 7.09
C ASP A 505 0.94 -20.43 8.49
N ALA A 506 2.07 -19.75 8.63
CA ALA A 506 2.49 -19.16 9.89
C ALA A 506 1.74 -17.85 10.20
N GLN A 507 1.38 -17.07 9.20
CA GLN A 507 0.55 -15.87 9.34
C GLN A 507 -0.86 -16.20 9.81
N ASN A 508 -1.40 -17.36 9.47
CA ASN A 508 -2.75 -17.81 9.83
C ASN A 508 -2.85 -18.50 11.20
N LYS A 509 -1.75 -18.59 11.95
CA LYS A 509 -1.69 -19.14 13.32
C LYS A 509 -1.72 -18.02 14.35
#